data_44435288648a83d650f0595dc9bce263
#
_entry.id   44435288648a83d650f0595dc9bce263
#
_cell.length_a   1.000
_cell.length_b   1.000
_cell.length_c   1.000
_cell.angle_alpha   90.00
_cell.angle_beta   90.00
_cell.angle_gamma   90.00
#
_symmetry.space_group_name_H-M   'P 1'
#
loop_
_entity.id
_entity.type
_entity.pdbx_description
1 polymer ?
#
loop_
_entity_poly.entity_id
_entity_poly.type
_entity_poly.pdbx_seq_one_letter_code
_entity_poly.pdbx_strand_id
1 'polypeptide(L)'
;TISPITSKTTIEAEASAKSDKAVKQARKYYYTTRRNLKKYKRISNGSGCTDYWNKKHLALSVIKPAKDNFLAISGTTCEYYYSGRKLSFAFAYQKKGRKVKEYRAYYMGGKCYRYIGPDKKVHTYGSGKTESRMPKMAQQLYFKGTYNLHFVYD
;
A
#
# COMPACT_ATOMS: atom_id res chain seq x y z
N THR A 1 -14.65 -33.04 -17.76
CA THR A 1 -13.57 -32.84 -16.77
C THR A 1 -12.52 -31.88 -17.34
N ILE A 2 -12.24 -30.85 -16.59
CA ILE A 2 -11.21 -29.84 -16.94
C ILE A 2 -9.83 -30.42 -16.63
N SER A 3 -8.90 -30.35 -17.60
CA SER A 3 -7.54 -30.82 -17.37
C SER A 3 -6.84 -29.93 -16.33
N PRO A 4 -5.88 -30.45 -15.51
CA PRO A 4 -5.14 -29.67 -14.55
C PRO A 4 -4.45 -28.43 -15.16
N ILE A 5 -3.95 -28.52 -16.38
CA ILE A 5 -3.31 -27.42 -17.09
C ILE A 5 -4.32 -26.31 -17.38
N THR A 6 -5.52 -26.65 -17.87
CA THR A 6 -6.59 -25.68 -18.16
C THR A 6 -7.07 -25.00 -16.87
N SER A 7 -7.26 -25.75 -15.78
CA SER A 7 -7.63 -25.19 -14.47
C SER A 7 -6.59 -24.20 -13.95
N LYS A 8 -5.31 -24.55 -14.04
CA LYS A 8 -4.21 -23.67 -13.60
C LYS A 8 -4.18 -22.38 -14.41
N THR A 9 -4.34 -22.46 -15.74
CA THR A 9 -4.37 -21.28 -16.61
C THR A 9 -5.54 -20.36 -16.25
N THR A 10 -6.73 -20.92 -15.97
CA THR A 10 -7.90 -20.17 -15.57
C THR A 10 -7.68 -19.46 -14.23
N ILE A 11 -7.09 -20.16 -13.25
CA ILE A 11 -6.76 -19.58 -11.94
C ILE A 11 -5.77 -18.43 -12.08
N GLU A 12 -4.72 -18.59 -12.88
CA GLU A 12 -3.74 -17.55 -13.14
C GLU A 12 -4.36 -16.33 -13.81
N ALA A 13 -5.26 -16.53 -14.78
CA ALA A 13 -5.97 -15.44 -15.44
C ALA A 13 -6.88 -14.68 -14.48
N GLU A 14 -7.59 -15.37 -13.59
CA GLU A 14 -8.43 -14.73 -12.55
C GLU A 14 -7.58 -13.95 -11.54
N ALA A 15 -6.45 -14.51 -11.12
CA ALA A 15 -5.52 -13.83 -10.21
C ALA A 15 -4.98 -12.54 -10.81
N SER A 16 -4.61 -12.58 -12.10
CA SER A 16 -4.13 -11.41 -12.84
C SER A 16 -5.23 -10.37 -12.99
N ALA A 17 -6.47 -10.77 -13.31
CA ALA A 17 -7.60 -9.86 -13.45
C ALA A 17 -7.92 -9.12 -12.15
N LYS A 18 -7.94 -9.82 -11.00
CA LYS A 18 -8.15 -9.19 -9.68
C LYS A 18 -7.03 -8.24 -9.32
N SER A 19 -5.79 -8.61 -9.60
CA SER A 19 -4.63 -7.77 -9.39
C SER A 19 -4.71 -6.50 -10.24
N ASP A 20 -5.08 -6.62 -11.51
CA ASP A 20 -5.25 -5.48 -12.41
C ASP A 20 -6.36 -4.55 -11.92
N LYS A 21 -7.46 -5.09 -11.40
CA LYS A 21 -8.54 -4.29 -10.80
C LYS A 21 -8.04 -3.52 -9.59
N ALA A 22 -7.28 -4.15 -8.71
CA ALA A 22 -6.70 -3.50 -7.54
C ALA A 22 -5.76 -2.35 -7.96
N VAL A 23 -4.92 -2.57 -8.97
CA VAL A 23 -4.02 -1.53 -9.50
C VAL A 23 -4.82 -0.35 -10.06
N LYS A 24 -5.87 -0.63 -10.84
CA LYS A 24 -6.71 0.42 -11.43
C LYS A 24 -7.37 1.28 -10.35
N GLN A 25 -7.93 0.67 -9.32
CA GLN A 25 -8.54 1.38 -8.20
C GLN A 25 -7.51 2.18 -7.42
N ALA A 26 -6.36 1.57 -7.11
CA ALA A 26 -5.28 2.24 -6.39
C ALA A 26 -4.79 3.48 -7.13
N ARG A 27 -4.60 3.39 -8.43
CA ARG A 27 -4.20 4.52 -9.28
C ARG A 27 -5.23 5.65 -9.24
N LYS A 28 -6.51 5.31 -9.31
CA LYS A 28 -7.58 6.29 -9.24
C LYS A 28 -7.52 7.09 -7.93
N TYR A 29 -7.39 6.43 -6.79
CA TYR A 29 -7.30 7.09 -5.49
C TYR A 29 -5.99 7.86 -5.33
N TYR A 30 -4.89 7.32 -5.80
CA TYR A 30 -3.60 8.00 -5.80
C TYR A 30 -3.68 9.34 -6.54
N TYR A 31 -4.13 9.34 -7.78
CA TYR A 31 -4.19 10.56 -8.59
C TYR A 31 -5.21 11.56 -8.03
N THR A 32 -6.35 11.09 -7.56
CA THR A 32 -7.35 11.96 -6.93
C THR A 32 -6.77 12.63 -5.69
N THR A 33 -6.09 11.88 -4.84
CA THR A 33 -5.45 12.41 -3.63
C THR A 33 -4.37 13.43 -3.97
N ARG A 34 -3.48 13.11 -4.91
CA ARG A 34 -2.39 14.01 -5.31
C ARG A 34 -2.89 15.31 -5.92
N ARG A 35 -3.93 15.26 -6.75
CA ARG A 35 -4.52 16.46 -7.34
C ARG A 35 -5.18 17.38 -6.31
N ASN A 36 -5.73 16.80 -5.25
CA ASN A 36 -6.47 17.54 -4.23
C ASN A 36 -5.68 17.78 -2.94
N LEU A 37 -4.39 17.43 -2.92
CA LEU A 37 -3.59 17.44 -1.70
C LEU A 37 -3.58 18.80 -1.01
N LYS A 38 -3.51 19.89 -1.78
CA LYS A 38 -3.51 21.25 -1.24
C LYS A 38 -4.84 21.65 -0.59
N LYS A 39 -5.93 20.97 -0.96
CA LYS A 39 -7.26 21.23 -0.41
C LYS A 39 -7.53 20.43 0.87
N TYR A 40 -6.74 19.40 1.13
CA TYR A 40 -6.94 18.53 2.27
C TYR A 40 -6.32 19.15 3.53
N LYS A 41 -6.93 18.87 4.68
CA LYS A 41 -6.39 19.30 5.96
C LYS A 41 -5.14 18.49 6.29
N ARG A 42 -4.03 19.18 6.48
CA ARG A 42 -2.74 18.58 6.78
C ARG A 42 -2.48 18.65 8.28
N ILE A 43 -2.22 17.51 8.89
CA ILE A 43 -1.86 17.42 10.32
C ILE A 43 -0.53 16.67 10.43
N SER A 44 0.47 17.33 11.01
CA SER A 44 1.78 16.72 11.27
C SER A 44 1.98 16.54 12.75
N ASN A 45 2.59 15.42 13.14
CA ASN A 45 3.02 15.19 14.52
C ASN A 45 4.54 15.16 14.63
N GLY A 46 5.06 15.23 15.84
CA GLY A 46 6.50 15.24 16.11
C GLY A 46 7.22 13.93 15.83
N SER A 47 6.50 12.87 15.51
CA SER A 47 7.06 11.53 15.25
C SER A 47 7.30 11.23 13.76
N GLY A 48 7.27 12.26 12.91
CA GLY A 48 7.52 12.11 11.48
C GLY A 48 6.33 11.65 10.67
N CYS A 49 5.12 11.72 11.23
CA CYS A 49 3.89 11.37 10.54
C CYS A 49 3.15 12.63 10.09
N THR A 50 2.71 12.64 8.84
CA THR A 50 1.87 13.71 8.28
C THR A 50 0.64 13.09 7.68
N ASP A 51 -0.54 13.49 8.15
CA ASP A 51 -1.82 13.00 7.68
C ASP A 51 -2.52 14.06 6.86
N TYR A 52 -3.16 13.64 5.78
CA TYR A 52 -3.96 14.49 4.89
C TYR A 52 -5.41 14.02 4.92
N TRP A 53 -6.30 14.91 5.36
CA TRP A 53 -7.70 14.59 5.60
C TRP A 53 -8.61 15.29 4.60
N ASN A 54 -9.44 14.51 3.94
CA ASN A 54 -10.57 15.01 3.18
C ASN A 54 -11.81 14.95 4.09
N LYS A 55 -12.09 16.06 4.79
CA LYS A 55 -13.15 16.13 5.82
C LYS A 55 -12.89 15.06 6.90
N LYS A 56 -13.77 14.06 7.01
CA LYS A 56 -13.65 12.98 8.01
C LYS A 56 -12.89 11.75 7.47
N HIS A 57 -12.39 11.82 6.23
CA HIS A 57 -11.70 10.69 5.59
C HIS A 57 -10.21 10.93 5.52
N LEU A 58 -9.45 10.02 6.11
CA LEU A 58 -8.00 10.00 5.95
C LEU A 58 -7.69 9.55 4.52
N ALA A 59 -7.07 10.43 3.73
CA ALA A 59 -6.73 10.14 2.35
C ALA A 59 -5.30 9.63 2.19
N LEU A 60 -4.38 10.18 2.97
CA LEU A 60 -2.95 9.86 2.87
C LEU A 60 -2.27 10.06 4.22
N SER A 61 -1.43 9.09 4.61
CA SER A 61 -0.46 9.26 5.69
C SER A 61 0.94 9.07 5.14
N VAL A 62 1.81 10.04 5.42
CA VAL A 62 3.24 9.97 5.08
C VAL A 62 4.01 9.75 6.36
N ILE A 63 4.70 8.62 6.47
CA ILE A 63 5.44 8.23 7.66
C ILE A 63 6.92 8.14 7.32
N LYS A 64 7.70 9.09 7.86
CA LYS A 64 9.15 9.15 7.68
C LYS A 64 9.86 8.23 8.68
N PRO A 65 11.12 7.82 8.40
CA PRO A 65 11.90 7.07 9.37
C PRO A 65 12.00 7.83 10.69
N ALA A 66 11.70 7.17 11.79
CA ALA A 66 11.79 7.75 13.13
C ALA A 66 11.96 6.63 14.15
N LYS A 67 12.85 6.82 15.12
CA LYS A 67 13.15 5.80 16.14
C LYS A 67 11.97 5.58 17.09
N ASP A 68 11.24 6.64 17.41
CA ASP A 68 10.17 6.59 18.41
C ASP A 68 8.78 6.42 17.82
N ASN A 69 8.69 6.11 16.54
CA ASN A 69 7.41 5.86 15.89
C ASN A 69 7.28 4.38 15.53
N PHE A 70 6.39 3.70 16.23
CA PHE A 70 6.09 2.28 16.00
C PHE A 70 5.66 2.01 14.55
N LEU A 71 5.01 2.97 13.89
CA LEU A 71 4.53 2.82 12.51
C LEU A 71 5.64 3.04 11.47
N ALA A 72 6.78 3.58 11.89
CA ALA A 72 7.90 3.83 10.98
C ALA A 72 8.62 2.53 10.60
N ILE A 73 9.14 2.50 9.39
CA ILE A 73 10.00 1.43 8.89
C ILE A 73 11.40 2.03 8.75
N SER A 74 12.39 1.36 9.34
CA SER A 74 13.77 1.84 9.37
C SER A 74 14.26 2.24 7.96
N GLY A 75 14.83 3.45 7.85
CA GLY A 75 15.41 3.94 6.62
C GLY A 75 14.43 4.17 5.47
N THR A 76 13.13 4.09 5.73
CA THR A 76 12.10 4.06 4.68
C THR A 76 11.06 5.16 4.92
N THR A 77 10.78 5.92 3.85
CA THR A 77 9.62 6.82 3.85
C THR A 77 8.45 6.08 3.23
N CYS A 78 7.32 6.06 3.93
CA CYS A 78 6.13 5.32 3.51
C CYS A 78 4.98 6.27 3.26
N GLU A 79 4.28 6.09 2.14
CA GLU A 79 3.05 6.80 1.81
C GLU A 79 1.93 5.78 1.74
N TYR A 80 0.92 5.96 2.58
CA TYR A 80 -0.24 5.07 2.62
C TYR A 80 -1.48 5.82 2.16
N TYR A 81 -2.06 5.36 1.06
CA TYR A 81 -3.27 5.95 0.47
C TYR A 81 -4.47 5.11 0.87
N TYR A 82 -5.51 5.78 1.37
CA TYR A 82 -6.69 5.13 1.92
C TYR A 82 -7.95 5.52 1.16
N SER A 83 -8.89 4.59 1.11
CA SER A 83 -10.21 4.80 0.54
C SER A 83 -11.24 4.07 1.38
N GLY A 84 -12.26 4.80 1.87
CA GLY A 84 -13.32 4.21 2.66
C GLY A 84 -12.81 3.48 3.91
N ARG A 85 -11.82 4.05 4.60
CA ARG A 85 -11.15 3.48 5.78
C ARG A 85 -10.46 2.14 5.50
N LYS A 86 -9.99 1.97 4.27
CA LYS A 86 -9.22 0.78 3.87
C LYS A 86 -7.96 1.21 3.13
N LEU A 87 -6.89 0.46 3.33
CA LEU A 87 -5.64 0.67 2.62
C LEU A 87 -5.85 0.33 1.14
N SER A 88 -5.51 1.27 0.26
CA SER A 88 -5.66 1.12 -1.19
C SER A 88 -4.32 0.96 -1.90
N PHE A 89 -3.33 1.76 -1.50
CA PHE A 89 -2.02 1.77 -2.13
C PHE A 89 -0.96 2.16 -1.10
N ALA A 90 0.19 1.49 -1.15
CA ALA A 90 1.36 1.88 -0.39
C ALA A 90 2.53 2.11 -1.35
N PHE A 91 3.17 3.25 -1.21
CA PHE A 91 4.40 3.58 -1.90
C PHE A 91 5.47 3.85 -0.85
N ALA A 92 6.59 3.14 -0.93
CA ALA A 92 7.68 3.32 0.00
C ALA A 92 8.99 3.48 -0.75
N TYR A 93 9.92 4.26 -0.18
CA TYR A 93 11.22 4.43 -0.81
C TYR A 93 12.33 4.60 0.22
N GLN A 94 13.52 4.16 -0.17
CA GLN A 94 14.75 4.28 0.61
C GLN A 94 15.77 5.00 -0.27
N LYS A 95 16.30 6.12 0.23
CA LYS A 95 17.35 6.87 -0.46
C LYS A 95 18.70 6.59 0.19
N LYS A 96 19.66 6.11 -0.61
CA LYS A 96 21.07 5.97 -0.20
C LYS A 96 21.94 6.67 -1.25
N GLY A 97 22.37 7.90 -0.96
CA GLY A 97 23.08 8.73 -1.91
C GLY A 97 22.20 9.02 -3.13
N ARG A 98 22.66 8.64 -4.31
CA ARG A 98 21.91 8.82 -5.57
C ARG A 98 20.97 7.66 -5.89
N LYS A 99 21.07 6.55 -5.15
CA LYS A 99 20.24 5.37 -5.38
C LYS A 99 18.94 5.47 -4.60
N VAL A 100 17.84 5.13 -5.27
CA VAL A 100 16.52 5.09 -4.67
C VAL A 100 15.95 3.69 -4.90
N LYS A 101 15.56 3.03 -3.81
CA LYS A 101 14.82 1.77 -3.85
C LYS A 101 13.35 2.07 -3.64
N GLU A 102 12.50 1.60 -4.53
CA GLU A 102 11.07 1.85 -4.48
C GLU A 102 10.28 0.57 -4.30
N TYR A 103 9.21 0.67 -3.52
CA TYR A 103 8.31 -0.44 -3.20
C TYR A 103 6.88 0.02 -3.46
N ARG A 104 6.08 -0.84 -4.10
CA ARG A 104 4.66 -0.56 -4.37
C ARG A 104 3.81 -1.75 -3.97
N ALA A 105 2.73 -1.48 -3.26
CA ALA A 105 1.76 -2.50 -2.88
C ALA A 105 0.36 -2.00 -3.18
N TYR A 106 -0.45 -2.88 -3.75
CA TYR A 106 -1.80 -2.56 -4.22
C TYR A 106 -2.79 -3.41 -3.47
N TYR A 107 -3.80 -2.76 -2.92
CA TYR A 107 -4.76 -3.39 -2.03
C TYR A 107 -6.19 -3.19 -2.53
N MET A 108 -7.07 -4.12 -2.16
CA MET A 108 -8.49 -4.01 -2.42
C MET A 108 -9.21 -4.79 -1.32
N GLY A 109 -10.24 -4.16 -0.72
CA GLY A 109 -10.98 -4.80 0.36
C GLY A 109 -10.15 -5.19 1.58
N GLY A 110 -9.04 -4.46 1.84
CA GLY A 110 -8.17 -4.72 2.98
C GLY A 110 -7.19 -5.89 2.79
N LYS A 111 -6.97 -6.33 1.56
CA LYS A 111 -6.03 -7.41 1.23
C LYS A 111 -5.07 -6.97 0.14
N CYS A 112 -3.84 -7.46 0.19
CA CYS A 112 -2.83 -7.17 -0.83
C CYS A 112 -3.01 -8.08 -2.05
N TYR A 113 -3.13 -7.48 -3.23
CA TYR A 113 -3.30 -8.21 -4.49
C TYR A 113 -2.06 -8.14 -5.38
N ARG A 114 -1.22 -7.14 -5.21
CA ARG A 114 0.03 -7.02 -5.97
C ARG A 114 1.08 -6.31 -5.14
N TYR A 115 2.31 -6.78 -5.25
CA TYR A 115 3.48 -6.14 -4.65
C TYR A 115 4.62 -6.12 -5.65
N ILE A 116 5.32 -4.98 -5.75
CA ILE A 116 6.49 -4.80 -6.61
C ILE A 116 7.59 -4.14 -5.76
N GLY A 117 8.71 -4.84 -5.61
CA GLY A 117 9.88 -4.33 -4.89
C GLY A 117 10.92 -3.71 -5.83
N PRO A 118 12.12 -3.40 -5.31
CA PRO A 118 13.18 -2.77 -6.10
C PRO A 118 13.70 -3.62 -7.24
N ASP A 119 13.57 -4.94 -7.16
CA ASP A 119 13.94 -5.87 -8.23
C ASP A 119 12.95 -5.86 -9.40
N LYS A 120 11.85 -5.12 -9.25
CA LYS A 120 10.76 -4.97 -10.24
C LYS A 120 10.00 -6.28 -10.53
N LYS A 121 10.21 -7.33 -9.73
CA LYS A 121 9.40 -8.54 -9.83
C LYS A 121 7.99 -8.27 -9.34
N VAL A 122 7.02 -8.71 -10.12
CA VAL A 122 5.60 -8.54 -9.80
C VAL A 122 5.11 -9.78 -9.06
N HIS A 123 4.69 -9.58 -7.81
CA HIS A 123 4.06 -10.62 -7.01
C HIS A 123 2.55 -10.39 -7.02
N THR A 124 1.80 -11.36 -7.50
CA THR A 124 0.35 -11.28 -7.67
C THR A 124 -0.33 -12.30 -6.75
N TYR A 125 -1.36 -11.86 -6.05
CA TYR A 125 -2.10 -12.69 -5.09
C TYR A 125 -3.58 -12.75 -5.48
N GLY A 126 -4.01 -13.88 -6.06
CA GLY A 126 -5.33 -14.03 -6.66
C GLY A 126 -6.53 -13.91 -5.73
N SER A 127 -6.37 -14.32 -4.47
CA SER A 127 -7.40 -14.22 -3.43
C SER A 127 -7.13 -13.10 -2.43
N GLY A 128 -6.06 -12.32 -2.66
CA GLY A 128 -5.56 -11.33 -1.72
C GLY A 128 -4.78 -11.98 -0.59
N LYS A 129 -3.77 -11.28 -0.10
CA LYS A 129 -2.96 -11.71 1.03
C LYS A 129 -2.96 -10.63 2.10
N THR A 130 -2.81 -11.04 3.34
CA THR A 130 -2.71 -10.13 4.47
C THR A 130 -1.28 -10.00 4.97
N GLU A 131 -0.59 -11.10 5.25
CA GLU A 131 0.80 -11.03 5.72
C GLU A 131 1.62 -12.27 5.40
N SER A 132 1.07 -13.47 5.59
CA SER A 132 1.84 -14.68 5.43
C SER A 132 2.30 -14.93 3.99
N ARG A 133 3.53 -15.40 3.82
CA ARG A 133 4.13 -15.73 2.52
C ARG A 133 4.33 -14.55 1.56
N MET A 134 4.21 -13.32 2.07
CA MET A 134 4.60 -12.14 1.29
C MET A 134 6.07 -11.79 1.57
N PRO A 135 6.75 -11.11 0.64
CA PRO A 135 8.07 -10.54 0.94
C PRO A 135 8.04 -9.66 2.18
N LYS A 136 9.14 -9.59 2.90
CA LYS A 136 9.21 -8.90 4.20
C LYS A 136 8.69 -7.46 4.14
N MET A 137 9.10 -6.69 3.14
CA MET A 137 8.62 -5.30 3.01
C MET A 137 7.12 -5.25 2.75
N ALA A 138 6.58 -6.17 1.95
CA ALA A 138 5.15 -6.24 1.70
C ALA A 138 4.38 -6.51 3.01
N GLN A 139 4.89 -7.41 3.85
CA GLN A 139 4.31 -7.68 5.16
C GLN A 139 4.32 -6.43 6.05
N GLN A 140 5.43 -5.71 6.09
CA GLN A 140 5.57 -4.50 6.89
C GLN A 140 4.65 -3.38 6.42
N LEU A 141 4.55 -3.16 5.11
CA LEU A 141 3.67 -2.15 4.54
C LEU A 141 2.20 -2.45 4.83
N TYR A 142 1.81 -3.71 4.69
CA TYR A 142 0.46 -4.14 5.03
C TYR A 142 0.16 -3.90 6.51
N PHE A 143 1.03 -4.37 7.39
CA PHE A 143 0.84 -4.27 8.84
C PHE A 143 0.81 -2.80 9.30
N LYS A 144 1.83 -2.02 8.94
CA LYS A 144 1.95 -0.63 9.38
C LYS A 144 0.84 0.24 8.79
N GLY A 145 0.55 0.07 7.50
CA GLY A 145 -0.49 0.85 6.83
C GLY A 145 -1.88 0.56 7.38
N THR A 146 -2.19 -0.70 7.65
CA THR A 146 -3.46 -1.12 8.23
C THR A 146 -3.59 -0.68 9.68
N TYR A 147 -2.53 -0.88 10.47
CA TYR A 147 -2.52 -0.49 11.89
C TYR A 147 -2.69 1.02 12.07
N ASN A 148 -2.12 1.81 11.16
CA ASN A 148 -2.27 3.26 11.19
C ASN A 148 -3.73 3.71 11.17
N LEU A 149 -4.60 3.00 10.44
CA LEU A 149 -6.05 3.29 10.43
C LEU A 149 -6.67 3.13 11.81
N HIS A 150 -6.32 2.07 12.52
CA HIS A 150 -6.81 1.84 13.88
C HIS A 150 -6.32 2.94 14.82
N PHE A 151 -5.06 3.33 14.68
CA PHE A 151 -4.47 4.38 15.50
C PHE A 151 -5.15 5.73 15.28
N VAL A 152 -5.54 6.03 14.06
CA VAL A 152 -6.09 7.35 13.69
C VAL A 152 -7.60 7.43 13.96
N TYR A 153 -8.35 6.36 13.72
CA TYR A 153 -9.82 6.35 13.86
C TYR A 153 -10.31 5.87 15.22
N ASP A 154 -9.53 5.07 15.90
CA ASP A 154 -9.87 4.57 17.22
C ASP A 154 -9.25 5.44 18.31
#